data_153ddef260d5b52774d82bfef86e74e8
#
_entry.id   153ddef260d5b52774d82bfef86e74e8
#
_cell.length_a   1.000
_cell.length_b   1.000
_cell.length_c   1.000
_cell.angle_alpha   90.00
_cell.angle_beta   90.00
_cell.angle_gamma   90.00
#
_symmetry.space_group_name_H-M   'P 1'
#
loop_
_entity.id
_entity.type
_entity.pdbx_description
1 polymer ?
#
loop_
_entity_poly.entity_id
_entity_poly.type
_entity_poly.pdbx_seq_one_letter_code
_entity_poly.pdbx_strand_id
1 'polypeptide(L)'
;MSARVVSCGVVLLDPDGRVLLAHATETSHWDVPKGHGEEGEAPHVTALREMVEETGIVIEPERLKDLGLFVYRRDKDLHLFAARASADELDLSSCICTSLFPRRSDGTLIPEMDAYRWTAPNEVERYASRSLTRLFQTTLSLAELHRTL
;
A
#
# COMPACT_ATOMS: atom_id res chain seq x y z
N MET A 1 -16.91 -18.73 14.60
CA MET A 1 -15.95 -17.64 14.69
C MET A 1 -15.31 -17.41 13.32
N SER A 2 -15.53 -16.25 12.73
CA SER A 2 -14.94 -15.95 11.43
C SER A 2 -13.49 -15.50 11.62
N ALA A 3 -12.60 -15.99 10.76
CA ALA A 3 -11.22 -15.53 10.73
C ALA A 3 -11.16 -14.07 10.24
N ARG A 4 -10.22 -13.31 10.78
CA ARG A 4 -9.96 -11.97 10.28
C ARG A 4 -9.32 -12.05 8.90
N VAL A 5 -9.71 -11.16 8.01
CA VAL A 5 -9.11 -11.05 6.69
C VAL A 5 -7.76 -10.33 6.83
N VAL A 6 -6.75 -10.84 6.15
CA VAL A 6 -5.42 -10.23 6.15
C VAL A 6 -5.09 -9.75 4.74
N SER A 7 -4.79 -8.48 4.59
CA SER A 7 -4.16 -7.94 3.39
C SER A 7 -2.68 -7.72 3.66
N CYS A 8 -1.87 -7.86 2.63
CA CYS A 8 -0.43 -7.64 2.71
C CYS A 8 -0.04 -6.50 1.79
N GLY A 9 0.83 -5.61 2.25
CA GLY A 9 1.21 -4.44 1.47
C GLY A 9 2.59 -3.92 1.82
N VAL A 10 3.03 -2.94 1.02
CA VAL A 10 4.34 -2.34 1.15
C VAL A 10 4.23 -0.86 1.49
N VAL A 11 4.94 -0.45 2.53
CA VAL A 11 5.17 0.95 2.86
C VAL A 11 6.49 1.33 2.18
N LEU A 12 6.40 1.98 1.04
CA LEU A 12 7.58 2.42 0.28
C LEU A 12 7.85 3.88 0.61
N LEU A 13 9.07 4.16 1.09
CA LEU A 13 9.47 5.52 1.48
C LEU A 13 10.49 6.09 0.51
N ASP A 14 10.32 7.37 0.15
CA ASP A 14 11.31 8.09 -0.63
C ASP A 14 12.44 8.64 0.29
N PRO A 15 13.49 9.27 -0.28
CA PRO A 15 14.58 9.80 0.54
C PRO A 15 14.17 10.86 1.55
N ASP A 16 13.04 11.51 1.35
CA ASP A 16 12.53 12.55 2.26
C ASP A 16 11.57 12.00 3.31
N GLY A 17 11.34 10.68 3.32
CA GLY A 17 10.44 10.05 4.28
C GLY A 17 8.97 10.12 3.89
N ARG A 18 8.66 10.49 2.63
CA ARG A 18 7.30 10.46 2.13
C ARG A 18 6.93 9.02 1.74
N VAL A 19 5.68 8.67 1.94
CA VAL A 19 5.16 7.33 1.65
C VAL A 19 4.41 7.32 0.32
N LEU A 20 4.60 6.25 -0.45
CA LEU A 20 3.84 6.04 -1.69
C LEU A 20 2.40 5.67 -1.35
N LEU A 21 1.46 6.47 -1.84
CA LEU A 21 0.04 6.16 -1.80
C LEU A 21 -0.52 6.10 -3.22
N ALA A 22 -1.48 5.19 -3.42
CA ALA A 22 -2.22 5.04 -4.66
C ALA A 22 -3.68 5.40 -4.42
N HIS A 23 -4.28 6.09 -5.41
CA HIS A 23 -5.68 6.49 -5.33
C HIS A 23 -6.58 5.36 -5.80
N ALA A 24 -7.51 4.95 -4.93
CA ALA A 24 -8.52 3.96 -5.29
C ALA A 24 -9.56 4.59 -6.20
N THR A 25 -9.67 4.07 -7.41
CA THR A 25 -10.58 4.59 -8.44
C THR A 25 -12.02 4.67 -7.95
N GLU A 26 -12.72 5.74 -8.27
CA GLU A 26 -14.11 6.02 -7.87
C GLU A 26 -14.31 6.22 -6.36
N THR A 27 -13.24 6.44 -5.61
CA THR A 27 -13.33 6.77 -4.18
C THR A 27 -12.60 8.06 -3.89
N SER A 28 -12.70 8.53 -2.64
CA SER A 28 -11.90 9.66 -2.15
C SER A 28 -10.63 9.21 -1.42
N HIS A 29 -10.32 7.91 -1.46
CA HIS A 29 -9.28 7.33 -0.61
C HIS A 29 -8.00 7.02 -1.35
N TRP A 30 -6.88 7.32 -0.67
CA TRP A 30 -5.55 6.89 -1.05
C TRP A 30 -5.08 5.87 -0.03
N ASP A 31 -4.33 4.88 -0.47
CA ASP A 31 -3.84 3.81 0.42
C ASP A 31 -2.50 3.29 -0.06
N VAL A 32 -1.81 2.56 0.81
CA VAL A 32 -0.61 1.84 0.38
C VAL A 32 -1.01 0.71 -0.57
N PRO A 33 -0.16 0.36 -1.54
CA PRO A 33 -0.42 -0.80 -2.39
C PRO A 33 -0.52 -2.07 -1.54
N LYS A 34 -1.63 -2.78 -1.65
CA LYS A 34 -1.91 -3.97 -0.83
C LYS A 34 -3.04 -4.78 -1.42
N GLY A 35 -3.17 -6.01 -0.96
CA GLY A 35 -4.29 -6.85 -1.31
C GLY A 35 -4.27 -8.17 -0.56
N HIS A 36 -5.27 -8.97 -0.82
CA HIS A 36 -5.46 -10.25 -0.17
C HIS A 36 -4.51 -11.30 -0.72
N GLY A 37 -4.01 -12.19 0.16
CA GLY A 37 -3.22 -13.32 -0.24
C GLY A 37 -4.06 -14.39 -0.91
N GLU A 38 -3.42 -15.17 -1.76
CA GLU A 38 -3.98 -16.38 -2.33
C GLU A 38 -3.63 -17.55 -1.42
N GLU A 39 -4.40 -18.63 -1.54
CA GLU A 39 -4.17 -19.82 -0.73
C GLU A 39 -2.73 -20.32 -0.87
N GLY A 40 -2.07 -20.53 0.28
CA GLY A 40 -0.68 -20.98 0.30
C GLY A 40 0.36 -19.92 0.01
N GLU A 41 -0.07 -18.70 -0.26
CA GLU A 41 0.86 -17.59 -0.58
C GLU A 41 1.42 -16.98 0.71
N ALA A 42 2.76 -16.86 0.78
CA ALA A 42 3.40 -16.22 1.94
C ALA A 42 3.10 -14.71 1.94
N PRO A 43 3.03 -14.06 3.11
CA PRO A 43 2.71 -12.63 3.19
C PRO A 43 3.59 -11.72 2.34
N HIS A 44 4.90 -11.95 2.32
CA HIS A 44 5.80 -11.11 1.52
C HIS A 44 5.58 -11.30 0.02
N VAL A 45 5.20 -12.49 -0.41
CA VAL A 45 4.88 -12.78 -1.82
C VAL A 45 3.61 -12.03 -2.21
N THR A 46 2.58 -12.06 -1.35
CA THR A 46 1.35 -11.30 -1.56
C THR A 46 1.65 -9.81 -1.70
N ALA A 47 2.43 -9.26 -0.77
CA ALA A 47 2.75 -7.83 -0.77
C ALA A 47 3.47 -7.42 -2.05
N LEU A 48 4.45 -8.21 -2.51
CA LEU A 48 5.20 -7.93 -3.72
C LEU A 48 4.34 -8.05 -4.98
N ARG A 49 3.47 -9.05 -5.02
CA ARG A 49 2.54 -9.24 -6.14
C ARG A 49 1.57 -8.08 -6.25
N GLU A 50 0.98 -7.67 -5.14
CA GLU A 50 0.05 -6.54 -5.10
C GLU A 50 0.74 -5.23 -5.50
N MET A 51 1.99 -5.03 -5.08
CA MET A 51 2.78 -3.86 -5.50
C MET A 51 2.89 -3.81 -7.02
N VAL A 52 3.19 -4.92 -7.67
CA VAL A 52 3.29 -4.99 -9.13
C VAL A 52 1.92 -4.74 -9.78
N GLU A 53 0.88 -5.39 -9.28
CA GLU A 53 -0.47 -5.26 -9.85
C GLU A 53 -1.02 -3.84 -9.74
N GLU A 54 -0.76 -3.15 -8.63
CA GLU A 54 -1.31 -1.82 -8.38
C GLU A 54 -0.44 -0.68 -8.87
N THR A 55 0.89 -0.87 -8.96
CA THR A 55 1.80 0.22 -9.32
C THR A 55 2.75 -0.10 -10.46
N GLY A 56 2.99 -1.37 -10.76
CA GLY A 56 4.01 -1.81 -11.70
C GLY A 56 5.43 -1.84 -11.11
N ILE A 57 5.60 -1.44 -9.85
CA ILE A 57 6.92 -1.42 -9.22
C ILE A 57 7.30 -2.84 -8.78
N VAL A 58 8.47 -3.30 -9.23
CA VAL A 58 9.05 -4.59 -8.85
C VAL A 58 10.12 -4.36 -7.79
N ILE A 59 9.91 -4.93 -6.61
CA ILE A 59 10.85 -4.82 -5.50
C ILE A 59 11.42 -6.21 -5.20
N GLU A 60 12.74 -6.32 -5.11
CA GLU A 60 13.37 -7.59 -4.75
C GLU A 60 13.05 -7.93 -3.28
N PRO A 61 12.75 -9.21 -2.98
CA PRO A 61 12.37 -9.60 -1.62
C PRO A 61 13.37 -9.19 -0.54
N GLU A 62 14.65 -9.17 -0.87
CA GLU A 62 15.73 -8.83 0.07
C GLU A 62 15.67 -7.38 0.55
N ARG A 63 14.96 -6.52 -0.18
CA ARG A 63 14.81 -5.11 0.18
C ARG A 63 13.70 -4.89 1.21
N LEU A 64 12.87 -5.91 1.46
CA LEU A 64 11.74 -5.77 2.37
C LEU A 64 12.15 -5.95 3.82
N LYS A 65 11.64 -5.06 4.67
CA LYS A 65 11.67 -5.23 6.12
C LYS A 65 10.27 -5.61 6.59
N ASP A 66 10.14 -6.75 7.26
CA ASP A 66 8.85 -7.20 7.79
C ASP A 66 8.49 -6.35 9.01
N LEU A 67 7.38 -5.65 8.94
CA LEU A 67 6.89 -4.82 10.05
C LEU A 67 5.86 -5.56 10.91
N GLY A 68 5.35 -6.70 10.45
CA GLY A 68 4.38 -7.51 11.19
C GLY A 68 2.93 -7.18 10.88
N LEU A 69 2.06 -7.68 11.74
CA LEU A 69 0.62 -7.52 11.61
C LEU A 69 0.12 -6.31 12.37
N PHE A 70 -0.79 -5.58 11.75
CA PHE A 70 -1.45 -4.42 12.34
C PHE A 70 -2.96 -4.57 12.21
N VAL A 71 -3.71 -4.18 13.24
CA VAL A 71 -5.15 -4.07 13.14
C VAL A 71 -5.47 -2.88 12.26
N TYR A 72 -6.24 -3.11 11.20
CA TYR A 72 -6.60 -2.07 10.23
C TYR A 72 -8.04 -1.60 10.39
N ARG A 73 -8.95 -2.55 10.42
CA ARG A 73 -10.37 -2.33 10.65
C ARG A 73 -10.90 -3.45 11.55
N ARG A 74 -12.17 -3.33 11.90
CA ARG A 74 -12.83 -4.28 12.79
C ARG A 74 -12.62 -5.74 12.40
N ASP A 75 -12.65 -6.03 11.10
CA ASP A 75 -12.58 -7.40 10.57
C ASP A 75 -11.35 -7.65 9.69
N LYS A 76 -10.39 -6.71 9.66
CA LYS A 76 -9.26 -6.80 8.74
C LYS A 76 -7.97 -6.37 9.39
N ASP A 77 -6.92 -7.16 9.18
CA ASP A 77 -5.55 -6.82 9.56
C ASP A 77 -4.72 -6.53 8.31
N LEU A 78 -3.64 -5.78 8.50
CA LEU A 78 -2.62 -5.56 7.48
C LEU A 78 -1.32 -6.19 7.95
N HIS A 79 -0.71 -7.01 7.09
CA HIS A 79 0.67 -7.42 7.25
C HIS A 79 1.50 -6.50 6.36
N LEU A 80 2.30 -5.64 6.97
CA LEU A 80 3.04 -4.61 6.25
C LEU A 80 4.53 -4.91 6.21
N PHE A 81 5.11 -4.57 5.07
CA PHE A 81 6.55 -4.60 4.82
C PHE A 81 6.98 -3.20 4.42
N ALA A 82 8.22 -2.86 4.67
CA ALA A 82 8.74 -1.56 4.31
C ALA A 82 9.96 -1.68 3.43
N ALA A 83 10.17 -0.70 2.56
CA ALA A 83 11.36 -0.58 1.74
C ALA A 83 11.64 0.89 1.43
N ARG A 84 12.91 1.20 1.13
CA ARG A 84 13.28 2.50 0.57
C ARG A 84 13.16 2.44 -0.94
N ALA A 85 12.62 3.49 -1.53
CA ALA A 85 12.55 3.60 -2.96
C ALA A 85 13.95 3.75 -3.54
N SER A 86 14.21 3.05 -4.65
CA SER A 86 15.41 3.26 -5.45
C SER A 86 15.23 4.52 -6.30
N ALA A 87 16.34 5.02 -6.88
CA ALA A 87 16.29 6.21 -7.74
C ALA A 87 15.29 6.03 -8.89
N ASP A 88 15.21 4.83 -9.48
CA ASP A 88 14.30 4.54 -10.58
C ASP A 88 12.82 4.54 -10.15
N GLU A 89 12.55 4.31 -8.87
CA GLU A 89 11.19 4.23 -8.34
C GLU A 89 10.63 5.58 -7.91
N LEU A 90 11.44 6.64 -7.91
CA LEU A 90 11.00 7.96 -7.49
C LEU A 90 10.07 8.64 -8.48
N ASP A 91 10.23 8.34 -9.76
CA ASP A 91 9.38 8.90 -10.82
C ASP A 91 8.12 8.04 -10.95
N LEU A 92 6.99 8.57 -10.48
CA LEU A 92 5.72 7.86 -10.48
C LEU A 92 4.98 7.90 -11.80
N SER A 93 5.50 8.62 -12.80
CA SER A 93 4.83 8.75 -14.11
C SER A 93 4.77 7.43 -14.87
N SER A 94 5.63 6.48 -14.55
CA SER A 94 5.62 5.14 -15.16
C SER A 94 4.77 4.13 -14.42
N CYS A 95 4.19 4.50 -13.28
CA CYS A 95 3.32 3.59 -12.54
C CYS A 95 2.05 3.28 -13.34
N ILE A 96 1.68 2.00 -13.31
CA ILE A 96 0.48 1.53 -14.01
C ILE A 96 -0.17 0.43 -13.17
N CYS A 97 -1.49 0.46 -13.11
CA CYS A 97 -2.29 -0.55 -12.42
C CYS A 97 -2.85 -1.54 -13.43
N THR A 98 -2.55 -2.82 -13.25
CA THR A 98 -3.07 -3.89 -14.10
C THR A 98 -4.22 -4.65 -13.43
N SER A 99 -4.50 -4.36 -12.16
CA SER A 99 -5.62 -4.95 -11.44
C SER A 99 -6.89 -4.18 -11.78
N LEU A 100 -7.93 -4.89 -12.18
CA LEU A 100 -9.17 -4.29 -12.70
C LEU A 100 -10.36 -4.58 -11.78
N PHE A 101 -11.33 -3.67 -11.81
CA PHE A 101 -12.61 -3.89 -11.13
C PHE A 101 -13.75 -3.30 -11.98
N PRO A 102 -15.00 -3.74 -11.76
CA PRO A 102 -16.14 -3.22 -12.52
C PRO A 102 -16.47 -1.79 -12.13
N ARG A 103 -16.53 -0.89 -13.12
CA ARG A 103 -17.02 0.47 -12.91
C ARG A 103 -18.45 0.44 -12.40
N ARG A 104 -18.76 1.27 -11.41
CA ARG A 104 -20.10 1.27 -10.80
C ARG A 104 -21.22 1.62 -11.79
N SER A 105 -20.93 2.52 -12.74
CA SER A 105 -21.96 3.03 -13.65
C SER A 105 -22.41 2.00 -14.71
N ASP A 106 -21.49 1.16 -15.21
CA ASP A 106 -21.77 0.30 -16.36
C ASP A 106 -21.11 -1.07 -16.33
N GLY A 107 -20.34 -1.39 -15.28
CA GLY A 107 -19.67 -2.68 -15.15
C GLY A 107 -18.42 -2.83 -16.02
N THR A 108 -18.01 -1.80 -16.76
CA THR A 108 -16.78 -1.83 -17.55
C THR A 108 -15.59 -2.02 -16.63
N LEU A 109 -14.67 -2.92 -16.99
CA LEU A 109 -13.47 -3.16 -16.19
C LEU A 109 -12.51 -1.98 -16.32
N ILE A 110 -12.15 -1.40 -15.18
CA ILE A 110 -11.24 -0.26 -15.10
C ILE A 110 -10.17 -0.54 -14.02
N PRO A 111 -9.00 0.14 -14.09
CA PRO A 111 -7.95 -0.06 -13.09
C PRO A 111 -8.44 0.28 -11.68
N GLU A 112 -8.04 -0.55 -10.72
CA GLU A 112 -8.35 -0.31 -9.30
C GLU A 112 -7.68 0.95 -8.77
N MET A 113 -6.49 1.28 -9.28
CA MET A 113 -5.75 2.49 -8.92
C MET A 113 -5.57 3.37 -10.15
N ASP A 114 -5.79 4.67 -10.00
CA ASP A 114 -5.74 5.60 -11.13
C ASP A 114 -4.77 6.78 -10.92
N ALA A 115 -4.15 6.88 -9.75
CA ALA A 115 -3.17 7.94 -9.47
C ALA A 115 -2.23 7.51 -8.36
N TYR A 116 -1.06 8.14 -8.31
CA TYR A 116 0.00 7.82 -7.34
C TYR A 116 0.63 9.10 -6.83
N ARG A 117 1.06 9.08 -5.55
CA ARG A 117 1.72 10.25 -4.99
C ARG A 117 2.67 9.89 -3.85
N TRP A 118 3.73 10.68 -3.71
CA TRP A 118 4.53 10.69 -2.50
C TRP A 118 3.86 11.62 -1.49
N THR A 119 3.57 11.11 -0.30
CA THR A 119 2.80 11.82 0.71
C THR A 119 3.61 11.98 1.97
N ALA A 120 3.82 13.22 2.41
CA ALA A 120 4.53 13.48 3.66
C ALA A 120 3.73 12.95 4.86
N PRO A 121 4.40 12.54 5.94
CA PRO A 121 3.69 12.02 7.12
C PRO A 121 2.59 12.96 7.64
N ASN A 122 2.83 14.27 7.61
CA ASN A 122 1.85 15.25 8.08
C ASN A 122 0.72 15.53 7.08
N GLU A 123 0.78 14.94 5.88
CA GLU A 123 -0.27 15.06 4.87
C GLU A 123 -1.13 13.81 4.75
N VAL A 124 -0.72 12.70 5.37
CA VAL A 124 -1.44 11.43 5.24
C VAL A 124 -2.91 11.57 5.62
N GLU A 125 -3.19 12.29 6.71
CA GLU A 125 -4.54 12.52 7.18
C GLU A 125 -5.45 13.13 6.11
N ARG A 126 -4.87 13.96 5.25
CA ARG A 126 -5.61 14.66 4.21
C ARG A 126 -6.05 13.73 3.06
N TYR A 127 -5.26 12.68 2.77
CA TYR A 127 -5.46 11.85 1.59
C TYR A 127 -5.92 10.44 1.91
N ALA A 128 -5.41 9.85 2.99
CA ALA A 128 -5.63 8.45 3.30
C ALA A 128 -7.00 8.22 3.94
N SER A 129 -7.42 6.94 3.92
CA SER A 129 -8.61 6.52 4.66
C SER A 129 -8.40 6.73 6.16
N ARG A 130 -9.51 6.75 6.91
CA ARG A 130 -9.44 6.88 8.38
C ARG A 130 -8.63 5.74 8.99
N SER A 131 -8.78 4.53 8.47
CA SER A 131 -8.09 3.36 9.00
C SER A 131 -6.59 3.46 8.81
N LEU A 132 -6.13 3.87 7.64
CA LEU A 132 -4.70 4.04 7.38
C LEU A 132 -4.13 5.21 8.17
N THR A 133 -4.85 6.33 8.22
CA THR A 133 -4.45 7.50 9.00
C THR A 133 -4.27 7.11 10.47
N ARG A 134 -5.23 6.40 11.04
CA ARG A 134 -5.16 5.95 12.44
C ARG A 134 -3.94 5.06 12.66
N LEU A 135 -3.68 4.14 11.73
CA LEU A 135 -2.55 3.22 11.84
C LEU A 135 -1.23 4.00 11.91
N PHE A 136 -1.04 4.96 11.03
CA PHE A 136 0.18 5.77 11.01
C PHE A 136 0.29 6.76 12.17
N GLN A 137 -0.83 7.16 12.76
CA GLN A 137 -0.84 8.08 13.91
C GLN A 137 -0.64 7.36 15.24
N THR A 138 -1.05 6.10 15.35
CA THR A 138 -1.07 5.42 16.65
C THR A 138 -0.12 4.23 16.76
N THR A 139 0.16 3.53 15.66
CA THR A 139 0.83 2.23 15.73
C THR A 139 2.16 2.21 14.98
N LEU A 140 2.22 2.81 13.80
CA LEU A 140 3.39 2.78 12.94
C LEU A 140 3.81 4.21 12.58
N SER A 141 4.87 4.70 13.22
CA SER A 141 5.40 6.03 12.95
C SER A 141 6.22 6.03 11.65
N LEU A 142 5.77 6.78 10.66
CA LEU A 142 6.50 6.93 9.40
C LEU A 142 7.85 7.62 9.60
N ALA A 143 7.91 8.61 10.50
CA ALA A 143 9.16 9.30 10.80
C ALA A 143 10.18 8.37 11.43
N GLU A 144 9.75 7.54 12.37
CA GLU A 144 10.61 6.54 13.00
C GLU A 144 11.08 5.51 11.99
N LEU A 145 10.18 5.04 11.15
CA LEU A 145 10.49 4.08 10.10
C LEU A 145 11.51 4.64 9.12
N HIS A 146 11.33 5.90 8.72
CA HIS A 146 12.26 6.59 7.81
C HIS A 146 13.67 6.64 8.40
N ARG A 147 13.77 6.89 9.71
CA ARG A 147 15.05 7.00 10.39
C ARG A 147 15.76 5.66 10.53
N THR A 148 15.01 4.57 10.69
CA THR A 148 15.58 3.25 11.00
C THR A 148 15.64 2.29 9.82
N LEU A 149 14.99 2.61 8.72
CA LEU A 149 14.88 1.72 7.57
C LEU A 149 16.16 1.64 6.73
#